data_12a39df6193daccdb0f65242661b61af
#
_entry.id   12a39df6193daccdb0f65242661b61af
#
_cell.length_a   1.000
_cell.length_b   1.000
_cell.length_c   1.000
_cell.angle_alpha   90.00
_cell.angle_beta   90.00
_cell.angle_gamma   90.00
#
_symmetry.space_group_name_H-M   'P 1'
#
loop_
_entity.id
_entity.type
_entity.pdbx_description
1 polymer ?
#
loop_
_entity_poly.entity_id
_entity_poly.type
_entity_poly.pdbx_seq_one_letter_code
_entity_poly.pdbx_strand_id
1 'polypeptide(L)'
;MIRSPNGKVEVAWVPNHQLRSALNIFKEFIYKGLEDDTGINIGKLILELFSGDARLGIIYEIDPFLPIGSWFSDIRIDEEQKYDYVTIYGLSGKNPNDWARGLKTLVEDWAKQENCRSYRWYGRLAWLRYSDDIRLLKAINRREGLFEKVIQL
;
A
#
# COMPACT_ATOMS: atom_id res chain seq x y z
N MET A 1 9.33 -7.92 7.17
CA MET A 1 9.51 -6.47 7.43
C MET A 1 10.73 -5.93 6.70
N ILE A 2 10.68 -4.67 6.35
CA ILE A 2 11.78 -3.99 5.64
C ILE A 2 12.19 -2.77 6.44
N ARG A 3 13.48 -2.62 6.70
CA ARG A 3 14.05 -1.42 7.37
C ARG A 3 14.58 -0.43 6.35
N SER A 4 14.47 0.87 6.67
CA SER A 4 15.14 1.92 5.92
C SER A 4 16.67 1.76 5.99
N PRO A 5 17.44 2.33 5.03
CA PRO A 5 18.91 2.22 5.05
C PRO A 5 19.56 2.74 6.33
N ASN A 6 18.97 3.75 6.98
CA ASN A 6 19.48 4.29 8.24
C ASN A 6 19.02 3.48 9.48
N GLY A 7 18.23 2.43 9.30
CA GLY A 7 17.75 1.58 10.39
C GLY A 7 16.69 2.19 11.31
N LYS A 8 16.16 3.36 10.99
CA LYS A 8 15.24 4.09 11.88
C LYS A 8 13.77 3.78 11.64
N VAL A 9 13.40 3.39 10.41
CA VAL A 9 12.02 3.18 10.00
C VAL A 9 11.84 1.75 9.52
N GLU A 10 10.74 1.14 9.93
CA GLU A 10 10.32 -0.17 9.43
C GLU A 10 8.99 -0.08 8.69
N VAL A 11 8.84 -0.92 7.68
CA VAL A 11 7.61 -1.16 6.94
C VAL A 11 7.27 -2.64 7.09
N ALA A 12 6.05 -2.95 7.46
CA ALA A 12 5.66 -4.34 7.73
C ALA A 12 4.19 -4.60 7.41
N TRP A 13 3.87 -5.84 7.04
CA TRP A 13 2.50 -6.33 7.06
C TRP A 13 2.08 -6.64 8.50
N VAL A 14 0.81 -6.38 8.82
CA VAL A 14 0.25 -6.70 10.13
C VAL A 14 -0.28 -8.14 10.11
N PRO A 15 0.26 -9.03 10.96
CA PRO A 15 -0.31 -10.38 11.10
C PRO A 15 -1.75 -10.32 11.63
N ASN A 16 -2.56 -11.31 11.28
CA ASN A 16 -3.97 -11.33 11.66
C ASN A 16 -4.19 -11.16 13.18
N HIS A 17 -3.38 -11.83 14.00
CA HIS A 17 -3.51 -11.76 15.45
C HIS A 17 -3.17 -10.40 16.06
N GLN A 18 -2.56 -9.50 15.28
CA GLN A 18 -2.22 -8.14 15.70
C GLN A 18 -3.11 -7.06 15.07
N LEU A 19 -4.05 -7.43 14.22
CA LEU A 19 -4.90 -6.47 13.49
C LEU A 19 -5.63 -5.51 14.42
N ARG A 20 -6.26 -6.01 15.47
CA ARG A 20 -7.03 -5.18 16.40
C ARG A 20 -6.15 -4.09 17.02
N SER A 21 -4.98 -4.47 17.53
CA SER A 21 -4.03 -3.52 18.12
C SER A 21 -3.53 -2.51 17.10
N ALA A 22 -3.16 -2.98 15.90
CA ALA A 22 -2.65 -2.12 14.84
C ALA A 22 -3.71 -1.11 14.36
N LEU A 23 -4.95 -1.54 14.20
CA LEU A 23 -6.05 -0.65 13.82
C LEU A 23 -6.23 0.49 14.84
N ASN A 24 -6.02 0.22 16.10
CA ASN A 24 -6.10 1.24 17.15
C ASN A 24 -4.87 2.15 17.16
N ILE A 25 -3.66 1.58 17.11
CA ILE A 25 -2.40 2.33 17.19
C ILE A 25 -2.22 3.26 15.98
N PHE A 26 -2.59 2.79 14.78
CA PHE A 26 -2.42 3.52 13.53
C PHE A 26 -3.69 4.23 13.05
N LYS A 27 -4.72 4.32 13.88
CA LYS A 27 -6.06 4.80 13.49
C LYS A 27 -6.07 6.18 12.80
N GLU A 28 -5.23 7.12 13.23
CA GLU A 28 -5.18 8.45 12.65
C GLU A 28 -4.70 8.43 11.19
N PHE A 29 -3.68 7.63 10.90
CA PHE A 29 -3.18 7.43 9.54
C PHE A 29 -4.20 6.68 8.69
N ILE A 30 -4.86 5.66 9.27
CA ILE A 30 -5.90 4.89 8.58
C ILE A 30 -7.06 5.80 8.18
N TYR A 31 -7.59 6.60 9.09
CA TYR A 31 -8.68 7.53 8.79
C TYR A 31 -8.29 8.54 7.72
N LYS A 32 -7.09 9.12 7.83
CA LYS A 32 -6.61 10.09 6.85
C LYS A 32 -6.48 9.47 5.46
N GLY A 33 -5.93 8.28 5.35
CA GLY A 33 -5.80 7.58 4.08
C GLY A 33 -7.15 7.22 3.46
N LEU A 34 -8.12 6.81 4.29
CA LEU A 34 -9.46 6.48 3.81
C LEU A 34 -10.30 7.70 3.45
N GLU A 35 -10.07 8.86 4.08
CA GLU A 35 -10.73 10.12 3.72
C GLU A 35 -10.42 10.53 2.28
N ASP A 36 -9.18 10.33 1.85
CA ASP A 36 -8.73 10.70 0.51
C ASP A 36 -9.16 9.70 -0.56
N ASP A 37 -9.69 8.55 -0.15
CA ASP A 37 -10.04 7.44 -1.04
C ASP A 37 -11.56 7.22 -1.02
N THR A 38 -12.25 7.89 -1.93
CA THR A 38 -13.71 7.80 -2.03
C THR A 38 -14.15 6.45 -2.59
N GLY A 39 -15.23 5.89 -2.03
CA GLY A 39 -15.82 4.64 -2.49
C GLY A 39 -15.43 3.40 -1.70
N ILE A 40 -14.60 3.53 -0.66
CA ILE A 40 -14.28 2.42 0.22
C ILE A 40 -15.41 2.20 1.21
N ASN A 41 -15.93 0.97 1.26
CA ASN A 41 -16.85 0.53 2.30
C ASN A 41 -16.04 0.02 3.49
N ILE A 42 -16.02 0.79 4.59
CA ILE A 42 -15.21 0.49 5.77
C ILE A 42 -15.60 -0.85 6.40
N GLY A 43 -16.89 -1.15 6.49
CA GLY A 43 -17.36 -2.43 7.05
C GLY A 43 -16.87 -3.62 6.26
N LYS A 44 -16.93 -3.54 4.93
CA LYS A 44 -16.41 -4.57 4.03
C LYS A 44 -14.90 -4.72 4.18
N LEU A 45 -14.18 -3.60 4.25
CA LEU A 45 -12.73 -3.61 4.43
C LEU A 45 -12.32 -4.33 5.72
N ILE A 46 -13.00 -4.05 6.83
CA ILE A 46 -12.73 -4.72 8.11
C ILE A 46 -12.94 -6.23 7.99
N LEU A 47 -14.04 -6.66 7.38
CA LEU A 47 -14.30 -8.08 7.13
C LEU A 47 -13.20 -8.71 6.28
N GLU A 48 -12.77 -8.05 5.23
CA GLU A 48 -11.70 -8.53 4.36
C GLU A 48 -10.36 -8.64 5.09
N LEU A 49 -10.04 -7.70 5.96
CA LEU A 49 -8.83 -7.75 6.78
C LEU A 49 -8.82 -8.98 7.69
N PHE A 50 -9.91 -9.23 8.42
CA PHE A 50 -9.97 -10.36 9.34
C PHE A 50 -10.12 -11.71 8.64
N SER A 51 -10.65 -11.74 7.42
CA SER A 51 -10.69 -12.97 6.60
C SER A 51 -9.39 -13.26 5.85
N GLY A 52 -8.49 -12.28 5.77
CA GLY A 52 -7.24 -12.41 5.02
C GLY A 52 -7.33 -12.01 3.55
N ASP A 53 -8.49 -11.56 3.08
CA ASP A 53 -8.67 -11.09 1.68
C ASP A 53 -8.04 -9.74 1.42
N ALA A 54 -7.80 -8.95 2.46
CA ALA A 54 -7.04 -7.71 2.41
C ALA A 54 -5.96 -7.72 3.49
N ARG A 55 -4.93 -6.91 3.29
CA ARG A 55 -3.83 -6.75 4.24
C ARG A 55 -3.69 -5.29 4.67
N LEU A 56 -3.33 -5.11 5.93
CA LEU A 56 -2.92 -3.81 6.48
C LEU A 56 -1.40 -3.76 6.51
N GLY A 57 -0.83 -2.73 5.94
CA GLY A 57 0.58 -2.40 6.08
C GLY A 57 0.78 -1.23 7.03
N ILE A 58 1.85 -1.26 7.79
CA ILE A 58 2.19 -0.22 8.76
C ILE A 58 3.61 0.27 8.57
N ILE A 59 3.81 1.55 8.91
CA ILE A 59 5.08 2.24 8.80
C ILE A 59 5.34 2.92 10.15
N TYR A 60 6.49 2.67 10.75
CA TYR A 60 6.80 3.19 12.08
C TYR A 60 8.28 3.40 12.30
N GLU A 61 8.60 4.36 13.17
CA GLU A 61 9.94 4.52 13.71
C GLU A 61 10.16 3.47 14.80
N ILE A 62 11.38 2.96 14.89
CA ILE A 62 11.70 1.80 15.75
C ILE A 62 12.01 2.21 17.18
N ASP A 63 12.84 3.23 17.36
CA ASP A 63 13.35 3.61 18.67
C ASP A 63 13.47 5.14 18.81
N PRO A 64 12.56 5.76 19.57
CA PRO A 64 11.37 5.16 20.20
C PRO A 64 10.31 4.79 19.16
N PHE A 65 9.41 3.85 19.49
CA PHE A 65 8.33 3.47 18.62
C PHE A 65 7.40 4.67 18.34
N LEU A 66 7.18 4.95 17.04
CA LEU A 66 6.29 6.02 16.62
C LEU A 66 5.60 5.63 15.32
N PRO A 67 4.26 5.54 15.29
CA PRO A 67 3.53 5.34 14.03
C PRO A 67 3.74 6.51 13.10
N ILE A 68 4.05 6.26 11.82
CA ILE A 68 4.24 7.30 10.81
C ILE A 68 3.43 7.08 9.53
N GLY A 69 2.79 5.95 9.37
CA GLY A 69 1.93 5.72 8.20
C GLY A 69 1.27 4.35 8.17
N SER A 70 0.35 4.20 7.24
CA SER A 70 -0.33 2.92 6.98
C SER A 70 -0.90 2.89 5.56
N TRP A 71 -1.20 1.69 5.08
CA TRP A 71 -1.89 1.48 3.81
C TRP A 71 -2.64 0.15 3.83
N PHE A 72 -3.49 -0.05 2.83
CA PHE A 72 -4.17 -1.32 2.59
C PHE A 72 -3.79 -1.88 1.24
N SER A 73 -3.85 -3.20 1.12
CA SER A 73 -3.63 -3.92 -0.13
C SER A 73 -4.56 -5.11 -0.23
N ASP A 74 -5.01 -5.39 -1.44
CA ASP A 74 -5.73 -6.61 -1.79
C ASP A 74 -5.29 -7.08 -3.18
N ILE A 75 -5.80 -8.23 -3.61
CA ILE A 75 -5.53 -8.78 -4.93
C ILE A 75 -6.81 -8.68 -5.75
N ARG A 76 -6.70 -8.12 -6.94
CA ARG A 76 -7.80 -7.96 -7.89
C ARG A 76 -7.43 -8.54 -9.24
N ILE A 77 -8.45 -8.80 -10.08
CA ILE A 77 -8.29 -9.31 -11.43
C ILE A 77 -8.56 -8.20 -12.42
N ASP A 78 -7.64 -8.03 -13.38
CA ASP A 78 -7.91 -7.21 -14.57
C ASP A 78 -8.68 -8.06 -15.58
N GLU A 79 -9.94 -7.74 -15.77
CA GLU A 79 -10.84 -8.54 -16.64
C GLU A 79 -10.47 -8.45 -18.12
N GLU A 80 -9.90 -7.34 -18.56
CA GLU A 80 -9.48 -7.16 -19.96
C GLU A 80 -8.18 -7.87 -20.26
N GLN A 81 -7.18 -7.68 -19.42
CA GLN A 81 -5.84 -8.24 -19.61
C GLN A 81 -5.70 -9.63 -19.03
N LYS A 82 -6.66 -10.06 -18.23
CA LYS A 82 -6.74 -11.39 -17.60
C LYS A 82 -5.53 -11.77 -16.77
N TYR A 83 -5.11 -10.83 -15.92
CA TYR A 83 -4.09 -11.11 -14.92
C TYR A 83 -4.47 -10.52 -13.55
N ASP A 84 -3.86 -11.06 -12.50
CA ASP A 84 -4.03 -10.58 -11.14
C ASP A 84 -3.04 -9.45 -10.84
N TYR A 85 -3.48 -8.49 -10.03
CA TYR A 85 -2.63 -7.41 -9.56
C TYR A 85 -2.91 -7.08 -8.10
N VAL A 86 -1.88 -6.61 -7.40
CA VAL A 86 -2.00 -6.11 -6.02
C VAL A 86 -2.33 -4.62 -6.06
N THR A 87 -3.24 -4.20 -5.18
CA THR A 87 -3.56 -2.79 -5.01
C THR A 87 -2.80 -2.19 -3.85
N ILE A 88 -2.57 -0.89 -3.91
CA ILE A 88 -2.17 -0.06 -2.78
C ILE A 88 -3.21 1.04 -2.66
N TYR A 89 -3.91 1.12 -1.54
CA TYR A 89 -4.93 2.12 -1.31
C TYR A 89 -4.97 2.54 0.16
N GLY A 90 -5.66 3.65 0.44
CA GLY A 90 -5.73 4.18 1.79
C GLY A 90 -4.36 4.56 2.37
N LEU A 91 -3.41 4.92 1.51
CA LEU A 91 -2.05 5.25 1.93
C LEU A 91 -1.99 6.63 2.58
N SER A 92 -1.43 6.67 3.78
CA SER A 92 -1.14 7.90 4.50
C SER A 92 0.17 7.73 5.25
N GLY A 93 1.01 8.74 5.23
CA GLY A 93 2.29 8.66 5.96
C GLY A 93 3.09 9.94 5.85
N LYS A 94 4.02 10.09 6.80
CA LYS A 94 4.97 11.20 6.86
C LYS A 94 6.31 10.76 6.29
N ASN A 95 7.03 11.69 5.65
CA ASN A 95 8.40 11.48 5.17
C ASN A 95 8.53 10.25 4.24
N PRO A 96 7.85 10.25 3.08
CA PRO A 96 7.83 9.07 2.20
C PRO A 96 9.19 8.61 1.71
N ASN A 97 10.20 9.48 1.68
CA ASN A 97 11.56 9.10 1.31
C ASN A 97 12.16 8.03 2.20
N ASP A 98 11.68 7.93 3.45
CA ASP A 98 12.20 6.96 4.42
C ASP A 98 11.60 5.56 4.26
N TRP A 99 10.43 5.44 3.62
CA TRP A 99 9.70 4.17 3.61
C TRP A 99 9.14 3.74 2.24
N ALA A 100 9.09 4.62 1.25
CA ALA A 100 8.47 4.29 -0.04
C ALA A 100 9.12 3.06 -0.69
N ARG A 101 10.44 2.95 -0.63
CA ARG A 101 11.18 1.80 -1.18
C ARG A 101 10.86 0.51 -0.43
N GLY A 102 10.76 0.56 0.90
CA GLY A 102 10.39 -0.59 1.72
C GLY A 102 8.98 -1.08 1.45
N LEU A 103 8.03 -0.16 1.33
CA LEU A 103 6.65 -0.47 0.95
C LEU A 103 6.60 -1.18 -0.42
N LYS A 104 7.30 -0.61 -1.39
CA LYS A 104 7.41 -1.20 -2.73
C LYS A 104 7.92 -2.64 -2.68
N THR A 105 8.98 -2.89 -1.91
CA THR A 105 9.57 -4.23 -1.76
C THR A 105 8.57 -5.21 -1.16
N LEU A 106 7.87 -4.84 -0.09
CA LEU A 106 6.85 -5.69 0.52
C LEU A 106 5.71 -6.04 -0.44
N VAL A 107 5.22 -5.05 -1.17
CA VAL A 107 4.13 -5.25 -2.13
C VAL A 107 4.58 -6.13 -3.29
N GLU A 108 5.78 -5.90 -3.83
CA GLU A 108 6.33 -6.72 -4.91
C GLU A 108 6.56 -8.17 -4.48
N ASP A 109 7.07 -8.39 -3.28
CA ASP A 109 7.30 -9.75 -2.75
C ASP A 109 5.98 -10.50 -2.60
N TRP A 110 4.95 -9.84 -2.08
CA TRP A 110 3.63 -10.47 -1.98
C TRP A 110 3.03 -10.75 -3.37
N ALA A 111 3.14 -9.82 -4.29
CA ALA A 111 2.67 -10.01 -5.67
C ALA A 111 3.35 -11.22 -6.33
N LYS A 112 4.64 -11.39 -6.14
CA LYS A 112 5.38 -12.55 -6.66
C LYS A 112 4.90 -13.86 -6.03
N GLN A 113 4.68 -13.88 -4.72
CA GLN A 113 4.18 -15.06 -4.00
C GLN A 113 2.81 -15.50 -4.49
N GLU A 114 1.96 -14.54 -4.86
CA GLU A 114 0.59 -14.79 -5.30
C GLU A 114 0.44 -14.84 -6.83
N ASN A 115 1.55 -14.85 -7.57
CA ASN A 115 1.57 -14.88 -9.04
C ASN A 115 0.84 -13.69 -9.68
N CYS A 116 0.86 -12.54 -9.00
CA CYS A 116 0.34 -11.30 -9.55
C CYS A 116 1.35 -10.69 -10.53
N ARG A 117 0.85 -10.16 -11.65
CA ARG A 117 1.69 -9.59 -12.69
C ARG A 117 2.20 -8.20 -12.36
N SER A 118 1.42 -7.44 -11.58
CA SER A 118 1.70 -6.04 -11.32
C SER A 118 1.12 -5.59 -9.99
N TYR A 119 1.40 -4.35 -9.62
CA TYR A 119 0.66 -3.66 -8.57
C TYR A 119 0.23 -2.28 -9.06
N ARG A 120 -0.87 -1.77 -8.51
CA ARG A 120 -1.51 -0.52 -8.93
C ARG A 120 -1.83 0.36 -7.73
N TRP A 121 -1.75 1.66 -7.93
CA TRP A 121 -2.11 2.65 -6.91
C TRP A 121 -2.60 3.94 -7.55
N TYR A 122 -3.41 4.69 -6.79
CA TYR A 122 -3.77 6.06 -7.13
C TYR A 122 -2.77 7.00 -6.47
N GLY A 123 -2.33 8.04 -7.18
CA GLY A 123 -1.38 8.98 -6.64
C GLY A 123 -1.16 10.18 -7.53
N ARG A 124 -0.23 11.03 -7.12
CA ARG A 124 0.13 12.23 -7.87
C ARG A 124 0.91 11.88 -9.13
N LEU A 125 0.72 12.63 -10.19
CA LEU A 125 1.45 12.44 -11.45
C LEU A 125 2.96 12.58 -11.28
N ALA A 126 3.40 13.26 -10.23
CA ALA A 126 4.84 13.35 -9.88
C ALA A 126 5.51 12.00 -9.69
N TRP A 127 4.76 10.90 -9.41
CA TRP A 127 5.31 9.56 -9.31
C TRP A 127 6.01 9.09 -10.59
N LEU A 128 5.62 9.62 -11.75
CA LEU A 128 6.27 9.29 -13.03
C LEU A 128 7.75 9.70 -13.10
N ARG A 129 8.19 10.58 -12.19
CA ARG A 129 9.60 11.02 -12.13
C ARG A 129 10.52 10.02 -11.44
N TYR A 130 9.98 9.08 -10.66
CA TYR A 130 10.78 8.21 -9.82
C TYR A 130 11.26 6.94 -10.51
N SER A 131 10.61 6.54 -11.59
CA SER A 131 10.98 5.31 -12.30
C SER A 131 10.38 5.27 -13.70
N ASP A 132 11.16 4.82 -14.68
CA ASP A 132 10.71 4.69 -16.06
C ASP A 132 9.75 3.51 -16.27
N ASP A 133 9.71 2.57 -15.32
CA ASP A 133 8.88 1.37 -15.41
C ASP A 133 7.49 1.54 -14.76
N ILE A 134 7.16 2.74 -14.32
CA ILE A 134 5.82 3.09 -13.85
C ILE A 134 4.98 3.57 -15.03
N ARG A 135 3.83 2.92 -15.23
CA ARG A 135 2.87 3.29 -16.28
C ARG A 135 1.70 4.06 -15.69
N LEU A 136 1.30 5.12 -16.39
CA LEU A 136 0.05 5.80 -16.12
C LEU A 136 -1.06 5.06 -16.89
N LEU A 137 -1.99 4.41 -16.16
CA LEU A 137 -3.14 3.73 -16.76
C LEU A 137 -4.28 4.68 -17.07
N LYS A 138 -4.51 5.67 -16.19
CA LYS A 138 -5.61 6.61 -16.32
C LYS A 138 -5.27 7.90 -15.58
N ALA A 139 -5.40 9.04 -16.27
CA ALA A 139 -5.37 10.34 -15.63
C ALA A 139 -6.73 10.64 -15.02
N ILE A 140 -6.77 10.97 -13.73
CA ILE A 140 -8.01 11.29 -13.01
C ILE A 140 -8.28 12.80 -13.08
N ASN A 141 -7.23 13.59 -12.89
CA ASN A 141 -7.26 15.05 -13.02
C ASN A 141 -5.85 15.54 -13.36
N ARG A 142 -5.62 16.85 -13.27
CA ARG A 142 -4.32 17.45 -13.61
C ARG A 142 -3.17 17.01 -12.71
N ARG A 143 -3.46 16.49 -11.51
CA ARG A 143 -2.45 16.18 -10.48
C ARG A 143 -2.36 14.69 -10.14
N GLU A 144 -3.41 13.92 -10.42
CA GLU A 144 -3.57 12.55 -9.95
C GLU A 144 -3.88 11.58 -11.08
N GLY A 145 -3.44 10.34 -10.90
CA GLY A 145 -3.68 9.26 -11.84
C GLY A 145 -3.68 7.89 -11.18
N LEU A 146 -4.07 6.89 -11.96
CA LEU A 146 -3.94 5.48 -11.62
C LEU A 146 -2.64 4.96 -12.26
N PHE A 147 -1.75 4.42 -11.45
CA PHE A 147 -0.45 3.91 -11.86
C PHE A 147 -0.37 2.40 -11.76
N GLU A 148 0.48 1.83 -12.59
CA GLU A 148 0.81 0.41 -12.54
C GLU A 148 2.31 0.23 -12.69
N LYS A 149 2.87 -0.67 -11.89
CA LYS A 149 4.21 -1.21 -12.13
C LYS A 149 4.10 -2.70 -12.42
N VAL A 150 4.55 -3.12 -13.61
CA VAL A 150 4.59 -4.53 -14.01
C VAL A 150 5.80 -5.19 -13.36
N ILE A 151 5.56 -6.33 -12.74
CA ILE A 151 6.58 -7.16 -12.13
C ILE A 151 6.90 -8.27 -13.11
N GLN A 152 8.17 -8.42 -13.45
CA GLN A 152 8.62 -9.56 -14.25
C GLN A 152 8.67 -10.80 -13.33
N LEU A 153 7.77 -11.69 -13.61
CA LEU A 153 7.69 -12.98 -12.91
C LEU A 153 8.48 -14.04 -13.66
#